data_e7ebfe73d627bc4fac834643b870ae5b
#
_entry.id   e7ebfe73d627bc4fac834643b870ae5b
#
_cell.length_a   1.000
_cell.length_b   1.000
_cell.length_c   1.000
_cell.angle_alpha   90.00
_cell.angle_beta   90.00
_cell.angle_gamma   90.00
#
_symmetry.space_group_name_H-M   'P 1'
#
loop_
_entity.id
_entity.type
_entity.pdbx_description
1 polymer ?
#
loop_
_entity_poly.entity_id
_entity_poly.type
_entity_poly.pdbx_seq_one_letter_code
_entity_poly.pdbx_strand_id
1 'polypeptide(L)'
;MVIINAATSVRCLYYSRFAHYLFSHGLDVMLFDYRGIGASRSGSLRGFEATWSDWGALDAEALLKRAQREYPGQPIDVVGHSFGGCAAGLMASGQAIRHLVTVGAQFAHWRDYAPAQRWQMLAKWHGVMPLLTRVCGYFPGKRLGWLEDTPSGVVKDWSALSTRYENLPSARNFAALPFGSVTAKTLAISLSDDPFGTVAAIERLLGYFSASSRTHLRIQPQDIDETAIGHFAFFHSRFQGSLWPIALQWLKEGELAVDVPGRTVSFKAPSPQPSPGEG
;
A
#
# COMPACT_ATOMS: atom_id res chain seq x y z
N MET A 1 9.08 7.40 13.96
CA MET A 1 9.04 5.97 13.63
C MET A 1 8.32 5.76 12.32
N VAL A 2 8.91 5.03 11.38
CA VAL A 2 8.27 4.70 10.09
C VAL A 2 7.97 3.21 10.03
N ILE A 3 6.74 2.83 9.73
CA ILE A 3 6.34 1.44 9.45
C ILE A 3 6.22 1.28 7.94
N ILE A 4 6.88 0.26 7.37
CA ILE A 4 6.76 -0.02 5.94
C ILE A 4 5.85 -1.23 5.73
N ASN A 5 4.70 -1.01 5.11
CA ASN A 5 3.75 -2.02 4.69
C ASN A 5 4.10 -2.50 3.28
N ALA A 6 4.43 -3.78 3.16
CA ALA A 6 4.85 -4.38 1.90
C ALA A 6 3.69 -4.50 0.88
N ALA A 7 4.05 -4.64 -0.39
CA ALA A 7 3.12 -5.04 -1.44
C ALA A 7 2.64 -6.50 -1.25
N THR A 8 1.55 -6.86 -1.92
CA THR A 8 1.03 -8.23 -1.89
C THR A 8 2.12 -9.23 -2.27
N SER A 9 2.37 -10.19 -1.36
CA SER A 9 3.33 -11.30 -1.58
C SER A 9 4.76 -10.84 -1.88
N VAL A 10 5.16 -9.72 -1.31
CA VAL A 10 6.54 -9.21 -1.32
C VAL A 10 7.10 -9.27 0.09
N ARG A 11 8.32 -9.79 0.22
CA ARG A 11 9.01 -9.86 1.53
C ARG A 11 9.43 -8.48 1.99
N CYS A 12 9.39 -8.25 3.28
CA CYS A 12 9.81 -6.98 3.88
C CYS A 12 11.28 -6.63 3.56
N LEU A 13 12.14 -7.61 3.39
CA LEU A 13 13.54 -7.42 3.02
C LEU A 13 13.73 -6.72 1.66
N TYR A 14 12.73 -6.73 0.78
CA TYR A 14 12.75 -5.94 -0.45
C TYR A 14 12.93 -4.45 -0.19
N TYR A 15 12.43 -3.96 0.93
CA TYR A 15 12.46 -2.55 1.31
C TYR A 15 13.67 -2.18 2.19
N SER A 16 14.57 -3.12 2.48
CA SER A 16 15.67 -2.91 3.45
C SER A 16 16.60 -1.76 3.08
N ARG A 17 16.89 -1.54 1.80
CA ARG A 17 17.74 -0.43 1.33
C ARG A 17 17.06 0.93 1.55
N PHE A 18 15.77 1.02 1.27
CA PHE A 18 14.97 2.21 1.53
C PHE A 18 14.82 2.46 3.04
N ALA A 19 14.60 1.41 3.83
CA ALA A 19 14.56 1.50 5.29
C ALA A 19 15.90 2.02 5.85
N HIS A 20 17.02 1.50 5.34
CA HIS A 20 18.35 1.99 5.74
C HIS A 20 18.56 3.46 5.36
N TYR A 21 18.10 3.88 4.18
CA TYR A 21 18.13 5.27 3.77
C TYR A 21 17.33 6.17 4.73
N LEU A 22 16.11 5.80 5.09
CA LEU A 22 15.31 6.54 6.06
C LEU A 22 16.01 6.60 7.43
N PHE A 23 16.58 5.48 7.88
CA PHE A 23 17.32 5.40 9.14
C PHE A 23 18.56 6.32 9.14
N SER A 24 19.32 6.36 8.06
CA SER A 24 20.50 7.26 7.93
C SER A 24 20.11 8.74 7.92
N HIS A 25 18.82 9.06 7.72
CA HIS A 25 18.27 10.42 7.77
C HIS A 25 17.51 10.70 9.09
N GLY A 26 17.71 9.87 10.13
CA GLY A 26 17.20 10.09 11.48
C GLY A 26 15.77 9.60 11.72
N LEU A 27 15.27 8.68 10.91
CA LEU A 27 13.95 8.06 11.09
C LEU A 27 14.12 6.59 11.49
N ASP A 28 13.66 6.19 12.66
CA ASP A 28 13.57 4.78 13.02
C ASP A 28 12.59 4.06 12.10
N VAL A 29 12.89 2.79 11.73
CA VAL A 29 12.09 2.06 10.75
C VAL A 29 11.76 0.66 11.25
N MET A 30 10.50 0.26 11.11
CA MET A 30 10.03 -1.10 11.33
C MET A 30 9.62 -1.76 10.01
N LEU A 31 10.11 -2.98 9.81
CA LEU A 31 9.76 -3.87 8.69
C LEU A 31 9.12 -5.15 9.23
N PHE A 32 8.17 -5.70 8.50
CA PHE A 32 7.56 -6.98 8.83
C PHE A 32 7.05 -7.70 7.58
N ASP A 33 6.94 -9.01 7.70
CA ASP A 33 6.25 -9.84 6.71
C ASP A 33 4.84 -10.13 7.19
N TYR A 34 3.86 -10.01 6.31
CA TYR A 34 2.49 -10.46 6.60
C TYR A 34 2.45 -11.96 6.87
N ARG A 35 1.46 -12.45 7.63
CA ARG A 35 1.27 -13.87 7.88
C ARG A 35 1.25 -14.68 6.59
N GLY A 36 2.00 -15.77 6.57
CA GLY A 36 2.18 -16.64 5.42
C GLY A 36 3.24 -16.17 4.41
N ILE A 37 3.89 -15.02 4.62
CA ILE A 37 4.96 -14.49 3.78
C ILE A 37 6.29 -14.48 4.55
N GLY A 38 7.40 -14.68 3.83
CA GLY A 38 8.77 -14.51 4.35
C GLY A 38 9.02 -15.18 5.70
N ALA A 39 9.50 -14.41 6.67
CA ALA A 39 9.78 -14.88 8.03
C ALA A 39 8.52 -15.17 8.86
N SER A 40 7.36 -14.63 8.45
CA SER A 40 6.06 -14.90 9.09
C SER A 40 5.35 -16.14 8.52
N ARG A 41 6.06 -16.97 7.77
CA ARG A 41 5.58 -18.26 7.25
C ARG A 41 6.19 -19.42 8.03
N SER A 42 5.37 -20.18 8.75
CA SER A 42 5.79 -21.30 9.57
C SER A 42 5.51 -22.68 8.96
N GLY A 43 5.23 -22.78 7.66
CA GLY A 43 4.95 -24.09 7.04
C GLY A 43 4.27 -24.01 5.66
N SER A 44 3.46 -25.05 5.37
CA SER A 44 2.70 -25.10 4.12
C SER A 44 1.60 -24.07 4.09
N LEU A 45 1.41 -23.43 2.91
CA LEU A 45 0.25 -22.56 2.69
C LEU A 45 -1.03 -23.33 2.28
N ARG A 46 -0.94 -24.64 2.06
CA ARG A 46 -2.12 -25.44 1.76
C ARG A 46 -2.99 -25.52 3.01
N GLY A 47 -4.22 -25.03 2.93
CA GLY A 47 -5.13 -24.91 4.07
C GLY A 47 -4.81 -23.78 5.04
N PHE A 48 -3.78 -22.96 4.76
CA PHE A 48 -3.49 -21.77 5.55
C PHE A 48 -4.43 -20.63 5.15
N GLU A 49 -5.18 -20.14 6.12
CA GLU A 49 -6.14 -19.07 5.91
C GLU A 49 -5.50 -17.71 6.24
N ALA A 50 -5.45 -16.84 5.24
CA ALA A 50 -5.10 -15.44 5.36
C ALA A 50 -5.72 -14.67 4.20
N THR A 51 -6.15 -13.46 4.47
CA THR A 51 -6.82 -12.56 3.53
C THR A 51 -6.14 -11.20 3.54
N TRP A 52 -6.47 -10.31 2.59
CA TRP A 52 -6.04 -8.92 2.65
C TRP A 52 -6.55 -8.20 3.91
N SER A 53 -7.76 -8.53 4.35
CA SER A 53 -8.30 -7.98 5.59
C SER A 53 -7.49 -8.40 6.82
N ASP A 54 -7.06 -9.66 6.89
CA ASP A 54 -6.19 -10.12 7.99
C ASP A 54 -4.83 -9.41 7.97
N TRP A 55 -4.25 -9.21 6.80
CA TRP A 55 -2.97 -8.51 6.66
C TRP A 55 -3.02 -7.05 7.12
N GLY A 56 -4.13 -6.35 6.84
CA GLY A 56 -4.31 -4.96 7.28
C GLY A 56 -4.78 -4.86 8.73
N ALA A 57 -5.92 -5.50 9.05
CA ALA A 57 -6.60 -5.33 10.32
C ALA A 57 -5.94 -6.09 11.49
N LEU A 58 -5.13 -7.11 11.22
CA LEU A 58 -4.45 -7.88 12.25
C LEU A 58 -2.93 -7.67 12.23
N ASP A 59 -2.27 -7.89 11.08
CA ASP A 59 -0.80 -7.88 11.04
C ASP A 59 -0.23 -6.46 11.08
N ALA A 60 -0.71 -5.57 10.20
CA ALA A 60 -0.27 -4.18 10.17
C ALA A 60 -0.72 -3.43 11.43
N GLU A 61 -1.95 -3.67 11.89
CA GLU A 61 -2.46 -3.14 13.16
C GLU A 61 -1.62 -3.59 14.36
N ALA A 62 -1.22 -4.86 14.43
CA ALA A 62 -0.38 -5.37 15.51
C ALA A 62 0.98 -4.66 15.55
N LEU A 63 1.56 -4.36 14.38
CA LEU A 63 2.83 -3.63 14.33
C LEU A 63 2.67 -2.17 14.73
N LEU A 64 1.57 -1.51 14.32
CA LEU A 64 1.25 -0.15 14.74
C LEU A 64 1.11 -0.07 16.27
N LYS A 65 0.34 -0.98 16.87
CA LYS A 65 0.20 -1.08 18.33
C LYS A 65 1.53 -1.41 19.04
N ARG A 66 2.36 -2.23 18.43
CA ARG A 66 3.70 -2.51 18.94
C ARG A 66 4.57 -1.26 18.95
N ALA A 67 4.58 -0.48 17.87
CA ALA A 67 5.29 0.78 17.79
C ALA A 67 4.84 1.77 18.89
N GLN A 68 3.53 1.93 19.08
CA GLN A 68 2.98 2.80 20.13
C GLN A 68 3.42 2.37 21.54
N ARG A 69 3.46 1.06 21.82
CA ARG A 69 3.83 0.51 23.12
C ARG A 69 5.32 0.59 23.40
N GLU A 70 6.16 0.27 22.41
CA GLU A 70 7.61 0.20 22.59
C GLU A 70 8.29 1.58 22.46
N TYR A 71 7.65 2.52 21.76
CA TYR A 71 8.15 3.88 21.52
C TYR A 71 7.10 4.93 21.86
N PRO A 72 6.67 5.02 23.13
CA PRO A 72 5.61 5.95 23.55
C PRO A 72 6.02 7.41 23.28
N GLY A 73 5.09 8.17 22.70
CA GLY A 73 5.32 9.57 22.35
C GLY A 73 6.08 9.81 21.04
N GLN A 74 6.64 8.79 20.40
CA GLN A 74 7.26 8.94 19.09
C GLN A 74 6.16 9.00 18.00
N PRO A 75 6.16 10.04 17.13
CA PRO A 75 5.23 10.10 16.00
C PRO A 75 5.41 8.90 15.08
N ILE A 76 4.29 8.32 14.62
CA ILE A 76 4.30 7.15 13.74
C ILE A 76 3.86 7.57 12.35
N ASP A 77 4.69 7.25 11.37
CA ASP A 77 4.42 7.44 9.95
C ASP A 77 4.35 6.08 9.26
N VAL A 78 3.64 6.01 8.15
CA VAL A 78 3.51 4.76 7.39
C VAL A 78 3.92 4.99 5.93
N VAL A 79 4.68 4.04 5.39
CA VAL A 79 4.93 3.91 3.95
C VAL A 79 4.25 2.65 3.46
N GLY A 80 3.32 2.76 2.53
CA GLY A 80 2.60 1.63 1.95
C GLY A 80 2.90 1.44 0.47
N HIS A 81 3.44 0.28 0.09
CA HIS A 81 3.63 -0.08 -1.32
C HIS A 81 2.45 -0.92 -1.82
N SER A 82 1.82 -0.50 -2.92
CA SER A 82 0.73 -1.27 -3.53
C SER A 82 -0.36 -1.61 -2.49
N PHE A 83 -0.66 -2.89 -2.24
CA PHE A 83 -1.56 -3.31 -1.16
C PHE A 83 -1.20 -2.72 0.21
N GLY A 84 0.09 -2.45 0.48
CA GLY A 84 0.53 -1.85 1.74
C GLY A 84 -0.13 -0.51 2.05
N GLY A 85 -0.53 0.26 1.04
CA GLY A 85 -1.36 1.46 1.22
C GLY A 85 -2.80 1.12 1.61
N CYS A 86 -3.39 0.06 1.03
CA CYS A 86 -4.70 -0.44 1.48
C CYS A 86 -4.63 -0.93 2.93
N ALA A 87 -3.55 -1.65 3.29
CA ALA A 87 -3.34 -2.15 4.65
C ALA A 87 -3.35 -1.02 5.69
N ALA A 88 -2.77 0.16 5.37
CA ALA A 88 -2.83 1.33 6.24
C ALA A 88 -4.27 1.77 6.54
N GLY A 89 -5.16 1.71 5.55
CA GLY A 89 -6.58 2.04 5.71
C GLY A 89 -7.40 0.97 6.41
N LEU A 90 -6.87 -0.23 6.60
CA LEU A 90 -7.54 -1.33 7.31
C LEU A 90 -7.17 -1.39 8.80
N MET A 91 -6.21 -0.59 9.25
CA MET A 91 -5.85 -0.51 10.66
C MET A 91 -6.94 0.19 11.46
N ALA A 92 -7.42 -0.43 12.54
CA ALA A 92 -8.42 0.17 13.44
C ALA A 92 -7.85 1.40 14.16
N SER A 93 -6.55 1.43 14.41
CA SER A 93 -5.83 2.55 15.06
C SER A 93 -5.25 3.55 14.05
N GLY A 94 -5.83 3.66 12.86
CA GLY A 94 -5.33 4.52 11.76
C GLY A 94 -5.16 6.00 12.13
N GLN A 95 -5.92 6.51 13.11
CA GLN A 95 -5.78 7.87 13.64
C GLN A 95 -4.42 8.13 14.31
N ALA A 96 -3.67 7.09 14.67
CA ALA A 96 -2.33 7.23 15.23
C ALA A 96 -1.25 7.53 14.18
N ILE A 97 -1.58 7.41 12.91
CA ILE A 97 -0.65 7.70 11.81
C ILE A 97 -0.59 9.22 11.62
N ARG A 98 0.62 9.78 11.72
CA ARG A 98 0.87 11.20 11.49
C ARG A 98 0.93 11.54 10.01
N HIS A 99 1.81 10.86 9.25
CA HIS A 99 1.94 11.00 7.81
C HIS A 99 1.87 9.63 7.13
N LEU A 100 1.19 9.60 5.98
CA LEU A 100 1.11 8.41 5.13
C LEU A 100 1.72 8.71 3.76
N VAL A 101 2.69 7.91 3.35
CA VAL A 101 3.19 7.88 1.97
C VAL A 101 2.77 6.56 1.35
N THR A 102 2.13 6.61 0.20
CA THR A 102 1.82 5.41 -0.57
C THR A 102 2.52 5.46 -1.93
N VAL A 103 3.04 4.32 -2.38
CA VAL A 103 3.72 4.18 -3.67
C VAL A 103 3.02 3.12 -4.50
N GLY A 104 2.48 3.50 -5.64
CA GLY A 104 1.73 2.59 -6.50
C GLY A 104 0.55 1.91 -5.81
N ALA A 105 0.08 2.46 -4.68
CA ALA A 105 -1.00 1.87 -3.91
C ALA A 105 -2.35 2.17 -4.57
N GLN A 106 -3.03 1.14 -4.96
CA GLN A 106 -4.27 1.25 -5.74
C GLN A 106 -5.33 0.26 -5.26
N PHE A 107 -6.56 0.58 -5.55
CA PHE A 107 -7.67 -0.39 -5.57
C PHE A 107 -8.16 -0.51 -7.01
N ALA A 108 -7.50 -1.37 -7.79
CA ALA A 108 -7.73 -1.51 -9.21
C ALA A 108 -8.86 -2.51 -9.51
N HIS A 109 -9.86 -2.06 -10.23
CA HIS A 109 -10.71 -2.95 -11.01
C HIS A 109 -9.97 -3.28 -12.32
N TRP A 110 -10.18 -4.46 -12.91
CA TRP A 110 -9.47 -4.88 -14.11
C TRP A 110 -9.54 -3.88 -15.29
N ARG A 111 -10.65 -3.10 -15.39
CA ARG A 111 -10.81 -2.04 -16.41
C ARG A 111 -9.91 -0.83 -16.16
N ASP A 112 -9.39 -0.67 -14.95
CA ASP A 112 -8.48 0.42 -14.59
C ASP A 112 -7.02 0.10 -14.96
N TYR A 113 -6.67 -1.15 -15.26
CA TYR A 113 -5.34 -1.50 -15.73
C TYR A 113 -4.95 -0.73 -16.98
N ALA A 114 -3.65 -0.46 -17.14
CA ALA A 114 -3.13 0.23 -18.33
C ALA A 114 -3.64 -0.42 -19.63
N PRO A 115 -4.22 0.33 -20.55
CA PRO A 115 -4.92 -0.24 -21.73
C PRO A 115 -4.09 -1.23 -22.53
N ALA A 116 -2.79 -0.97 -22.71
CA ALA A 116 -1.89 -1.83 -23.46
C ALA A 116 -1.70 -3.23 -22.83
N GLN A 117 -1.80 -3.35 -21.51
CA GLN A 117 -1.58 -4.61 -20.78
C GLN A 117 -2.85 -5.19 -20.16
N ARG A 118 -3.98 -4.50 -20.27
CA ARG A 118 -5.24 -4.83 -19.58
C ARG A 118 -5.66 -6.29 -19.72
N TRP A 119 -5.69 -6.79 -20.94
CA TRP A 119 -6.14 -8.16 -21.21
C TRP A 119 -5.16 -9.22 -20.68
N GLN A 120 -3.86 -8.95 -20.81
CA GLN A 120 -2.82 -9.81 -20.24
C GLN A 120 -2.92 -9.85 -18.70
N MET A 121 -3.10 -8.69 -18.08
CA MET A 121 -3.26 -8.59 -16.63
C MET A 121 -4.54 -9.25 -16.13
N LEU A 122 -5.66 -9.08 -16.87
CA LEU A 122 -6.91 -9.78 -16.58
C LEU A 122 -6.71 -11.30 -16.63
N ALA A 123 -6.14 -11.82 -17.71
CA ALA A 123 -5.88 -13.25 -17.84
C ALA A 123 -4.94 -13.77 -16.75
N LYS A 124 -3.87 -13.04 -16.45
CA LYS A 124 -2.86 -13.43 -15.45
C LYS A 124 -3.43 -13.43 -14.03
N TRP A 125 -4.00 -12.31 -13.58
CA TRP A 125 -4.37 -12.09 -12.18
C TRP A 125 -5.79 -12.55 -11.83
N HIS A 126 -6.70 -12.57 -12.79
CA HIS A 126 -8.09 -12.98 -12.56
C HIS A 126 -8.44 -14.34 -13.20
N GLY A 127 -7.55 -14.92 -14.01
CA GLY A 127 -7.71 -16.24 -14.63
C GLY A 127 -6.68 -17.24 -14.11
N VAL A 128 -5.42 -17.10 -14.54
CA VAL A 128 -4.36 -18.08 -14.24
C VAL A 128 -4.06 -18.17 -12.74
N MET A 129 -3.93 -17.05 -12.05
CA MET A 129 -3.61 -17.03 -10.62
C MET A 129 -4.65 -17.77 -9.77
N PRO A 130 -5.98 -17.50 -9.85
CA PRO A 130 -6.97 -18.24 -9.08
C PRO A 130 -7.08 -19.71 -9.51
N LEU A 131 -6.89 -20.04 -10.81
CA LEU A 131 -6.90 -21.43 -11.27
C LEU A 131 -5.76 -22.24 -10.63
N LEU A 132 -4.54 -21.74 -10.66
CA LEU A 132 -3.40 -22.40 -10.02
C LEU A 132 -3.60 -22.51 -8.50
N THR A 133 -4.17 -21.46 -7.89
CA THR A 133 -4.48 -21.48 -6.46
C THR A 133 -5.47 -22.59 -6.10
N ARG A 134 -6.50 -22.79 -6.92
CA ARG A 134 -7.48 -23.87 -6.72
C ARG A 134 -6.83 -25.26 -6.77
N VAL A 135 -5.88 -25.48 -7.68
CA VAL A 135 -5.18 -26.77 -7.85
C VAL A 135 -4.18 -27.01 -6.71
N CYS A 136 -3.39 -25.99 -6.36
CA CYS A 136 -2.31 -26.11 -5.38
C CYS A 136 -2.75 -25.91 -3.94
N GLY A 137 -3.93 -25.28 -3.69
CA GLY A 137 -4.40 -24.84 -2.38
C GLY A 137 -3.80 -23.48 -1.93
N TYR A 138 -2.90 -22.92 -2.72
CA TYR A 138 -2.29 -21.59 -2.60
C TYR A 138 -1.71 -21.18 -3.96
N PHE A 139 -1.37 -19.92 -4.18
CA PHE A 139 -0.70 -19.53 -5.41
C PHE A 139 0.81 -19.78 -5.31
N PRO A 140 1.39 -20.67 -6.15
CA PRO A 140 2.80 -21.02 -6.10
C PRO A 140 3.68 -19.99 -6.82
N GLY A 141 3.60 -18.71 -6.42
CA GLY A 141 4.22 -17.58 -7.10
C GLY A 141 5.74 -17.69 -7.18
N LYS A 142 6.38 -18.19 -6.13
CA LYS A 142 7.82 -18.39 -6.07
C LYS A 142 8.34 -19.35 -7.15
N ARG A 143 7.62 -20.45 -7.40
CA ARG A 143 7.98 -21.43 -8.47
C ARG A 143 7.84 -20.84 -9.87
N LEU A 144 6.97 -19.83 -10.02
CA LEU A 144 6.73 -19.15 -11.30
C LEU A 144 7.63 -17.93 -11.51
N GLY A 145 8.42 -17.54 -10.51
CA GLY A 145 9.22 -16.31 -10.55
C GLY A 145 8.37 -15.03 -10.60
N TRP A 146 7.10 -15.07 -10.12
CA TRP A 146 6.22 -13.91 -10.18
C TRP A 146 6.25 -13.10 -8.88
N LEU A 147 6.02 -13.78 -7.75
CA LEU A 147 5.94 -13.22 -6.40
C LEU A 147 6.33 -14.31 -5.40
N GLU A 148 6.26 -14.05 -4.10
CA GLU A 148 6.27 -15.12 -3.09
C GLU A 148 4.99 -15.98 -3.23
N ASP A 149 5.03 -17.19 -2.64
CA ASP A 149 3.83 -18.01 -2.55
C ASP A 149 2.74 -17.24 -1.77
N THR A 150 1.50 -17.29 -2.25
CA THR A 150 0.41 -16.45 -1.72
C THR A 150 -0.72 -17.30 -1.15
N PRO A 151 -1.22 -17.01 0.07
CA PRO A 151 -2.38 -17.69 0.64
C PRO A 151 -3.62 -17.58 -0.24
N SER A 152 -4.45 -18.63 -0.24
CA SER A 152 -5.62 -18.70 -1.12
C SER A 152 -6.67 -17.61 -0.86
N GLY A 153 -6.83 -17.17 0.38
CA GLY A 153 -7.74 -16.06 0.72
C GLY A 153 -7.29 -14.72 0.15
N VAL A 154 -5.99 -14.45 0.17
CA VAL A 154 -5.41 -13.24 -0.47
C VAL A 154 -5.64 -13.25 -1.98
N VAL A 155 -5.48 -14.43 -2.62
CA VAL A 155 -5.76 -14.57 -4.06
C VAL A 155 -7.23 -14.33 -4.37
N LYS A 156 -8.15 -14.80 -3.53
CA LYS A 156 -9.60 -14.56 -3.69
C LYS A 156 -9.93 -13.07 -3.63
N ASP A 157 -9.32 -12.33 -2.70
CA ASP A 157 -9.51 -10.87 -2.63
C ASP A 157 -8.91 -10.16 -3.85
N TRP A 158 -7.67 -10.49 -4.24
CA TRP A 158 -7.02 -9.87 -5.39
C TRP A 158 -7.74 -10.13 -6.70
N SER A 159 -8.21 -11.37 -6.90
CA SER A 159 -8.89 -11.74 -8.14
C SER A 159 -10.36 -11.34 -8.18
N ALA A 160 -10.90 -10.74 -7.13
CA ALA A 160 -12.27 -10.26 -7.10
C ALA A 160 -12.49 -9.15 -8.13
N LEU A 161 -13.55 -9.27 -8.92
CA LEU A 161 -13.91 -8.31 -9.98
C LEU A 161 -14.83 -7.23 -9.38
N SER A 162 -14.34 -6.46 -8.41
CA SER A 162 -15.11 -5.40 -7.76
C SER A 162 -14.48 -4.02 -7.92
N THR A 163 -15.32 -3.00 -8.00
CA THR A 163 -14.92 -1.58 -7.92
C THR A 163 -15.01 -1.02 -6.50
N ARG A 164 -15.49 -1.83 -5.52
CA ARG A 164 -15.71 -1.43 -4.13
C ARG A 164 -15.03 -2.43 -3.21
N TYR A 165 -14.25 -1.91 -2.25
CA TYR A 165 -13.52 -2.73 -1.29
C TYR A 165 -14.48 -3.56 -0.42
N GLU A 166 -15.63 -3.00 -0.05
CA GLU A 166 -16.66 -3.64 0.76
C GLU A 166 -17.21 -4.92 0.14
N ASN A 167 -17.06 -5.08 -1.16
CA ASN A 167 -17.51 -6.27 -1.89
C ASN A 167 -16.44 -7.38 -1.98
N LEU A 168 -15.23 -7.15 -1.43
CA LEU A 168 -14.23 -8.21 -1.37
C LEU A 168 -14.69 -9.34 -0.44
N PRO A 169 -14.30 -10.59 -0.72
CA PRO A 169 -14.67 -11.73 0.11
C PRO A 169 -14.34 -11.52 1.59
N SER A 170 -13.17 -10.97 1.89
CA SER A 170 -12.72 -10.75 3.27
C SER A 170 -13.32 -9.50 3.93
N ALA A 171 -13.80 -8.54 3.16
CA ALA A 171 -14.37 -7.30 3.70
C ALA A 171 -15.71 -7.52 4.42
N ARG A 172 -16.38 -8.64 4.16
CA ARG A 172 -17.66 -9.01 4.81
C ARG A 172 -17.56 -9.16 6.33
N ASN A 173 -16.36 -9.33 6.86
CA ASN A 173 -16.10 -9.46 8.30
C ASN A 173 -16.06 -8.10 9.02
N PHE A 174 -16.13 -6.98 8.29
CA PHE A 174 -16.17 -5.65 8.87
C PHE A 174 -17.60 -5.14 8.92
N ALA A 175 -18.00 -4.58 10.07
CA ALA A 175 -19.24 -3.80 10.16
C ALA A 175 -19.11 -2.49 9.33
N ALA A 176 -17.92 -1.87 9.36
CA ALA A 176 -17.51 -0.76 8.53
C ALA A 176 -15.99 -0.81 8.31
N LEU A 177 -15.51 -0.46 7.11
CA LEU A 177 -14.08 -0.39 6.82
C LEU A 177 -13.44 0.80 7.57
N PRO A 178 -12.31 0.62 8.23
CA PRO A 178 -11.71 1.66 9.09
C PRO A 178 -10.94 2.75 8.34
N PHE A 179 -10.96 2.79 7.01
CA PHE A 179 -10.26 3.82 6.21
C PHE A 179 -10.52 5.25 6.67
N GLY A 180 -11.75 5.54 7.10
CA GLY A 180 -12.13 6.86 7.64
C GLY A 180 -11.49 7.22 8.97
N SER A 181 -10.83 6.27 9.67
CA SER A 181 -10.07 6.56 10.89
C SER A 181 -8.71 7.20 10.60
N VAL A 182 -8.20 7.07 9.38
CA VAL A 182 -6.91 7.64 8.98
C VAL A 182 -7.10 9.13 8.70
N THR A 183 -6.57 9.96 9.59
CA THR A 183 -6.58 11.45 9.46
C THR A 183 -5.23 12.01 9.01
N ALA A 184 -4.25 11.14 8.79
CA ALA A 184 -2.89 11.46 8.36
C ALA A 184 -2.88 12.33 7.11
N LYS A 185 -1.94 13.30 7.01
CA LYS A 185 -1.61 13.89 5.71
C LYS A 185 -1.09 12.77 4.80
N THR A 186 -1.73 12.56 3.67
CA THR A 186 -1.46 11.41 2.78
C THR A 186 -0.88 11.86 1.45
N LEU A 187 0.30 11.33 1.10
CA LEU A 187 0.92 11.45 -0.22
C LEU A 187 0.77 10.12 -0.97
N ALA A 188 0.11 10.15 -2.12
CA ALA A 188 0.10 9.02 -3.04
C ALA A 188 1.04 9.30 -4.21
N ILE A 189 2.12 8.54 -4.31
CA ILE A 189 3.05 8.58 -5.44
C ILE A 189 2.64 7.50 -6.44
N SER A 190 2.38 7.89 -7.67
CA SER A 190 2.14 6.97 -8.78
C SER A 190 3.09 7.23 -9.94
N LEU A 191 3.42 6.17 -10.66
CA LEU A 191 4.35 6.19 -11.79
C LEU A 191 3.58 6.00 -13.08
N SER A 192 3.88 6.77 -14.11
CA SER A 192 3.08 6.77 -15.34
C SER A 192 3.17 5.47 -16.12
N ASP A 193 4.27 4.75 -15.94
CA ASP A 193 4.58 3.46 -16.57
C ASP A 193 4.21 2.24 -15.69
N ASP A 194 3.53 2.47 -14.56
CA ASP A 194 2.99 1.40 -13.71
C ASP A 194 1.64 0.91 -14.27
N PRO A 195 1.54 -0.35 -14.75
CA PRO A 195 0.31 -0.86 -15.33
C PRO A 195 -0.82 -1.09 -14.32
N PHE A 196 -0.51 -1.20 -13.02
CA PHE A 196 -1.49 -1.30 -11.92
C PHE A 196 -1.92 0.08 -11.42
N GLY A 197 -0.94 0.97 -11.23
CA GLY A 197 -1.09 2.27 -10.59
C GLY A 197 -1.57 3.36 -11.56
N THR A 198 -2.62 3.12 -12.33
CA THR A 198 -3.27 4.15 -13.15
C THR A 198 -3.93 5.22 -12.28
N VAL A 199 -4.15 6.41 -12.83
CA VAL A 199 -4.82 7.52 -12.10
C VAL A 199 -6.14 7.06 -11.49
N ALA A 200 -6.99 6.38 -12.28
CA ALA A 200 -8.28 5.88 -11.81
C ALA A 200 -8.18 4.91 -10.63
N ALA A 201 -7.19 4.01 -10.65
CA ALA A 201 -6.98 3.03 -9.60
C ALA A 201 -6.42 3.65 -8.31
N ILE A 202 -5.46 4.59 -8.44
CA ILE A 202 -4.88 5.34 -7.31
C ILE A 202 -5.95 6.22 -6.64
N GLU A 203 -6.68 7.01 -7.43
CA GLU A 203 -7.68 7.94 -6.90
C GLU A 203 -8.89 7.21 -6.31
N ARG A 204 -9.24 6.02 -6.81
CA ARG A 204 -10.23 5.16 -6.18
C ARG A 204 -9.82 4.77 -4.76
N LEU A 205 -8.56 4.37 -4.55
CA LEU A 205 -8.06 4.08 -3.19
C LEU A 205 -8.03 5.36 -2.34
N LEU A 206 -7.54 6.48 -2.87
CA LEU A 206 -7.51 7.74 -2.15
C LEU A 206 -8.90 8.20 -1.70
N GLY A 207 -9.95 7.86 -2.46
CA GLY A 207 -11.33 8.15 -2.10
C GLY A 207 -11.77 7.51 -0.77
N TYR A 208 -11.19 6.38 -0.39
CA TYR A 208 -11.46 5.73 0.90
C TYR A 208 -10.88 6.48 2.10
N PHE A 209 -9.77 7.19 1.94
CA PHE A 209 -9.15 8.01 2.98
C PHE A 209 -9.86 9.36 3.15
N SER A 210 -11.17 9.34 3.32
CA SER A 210 -12.03 10.52 3.29
C SER A 210 -11.72 11.56 4.37
N ALA A 211 -11.21 11.13 5.53
CA ALA A 211 -10.83 12.01 6.64
C ALA A 211 -9.42 12.63 6.48
N SER A 212 -8.65 12.20 5.48
CA SER A 212 -7.29 12.66 5.22
C SER A 212 -7.25 13.86 4.28
N SER A 213 -6.31 14.79 4.51
CA SER A 213 -5.81 15.67 3.46
C SER A 213 -4.88 14.85 2.55
N ARG A 214 -5.18 14.78 1.26
CA ARG A 214 -4.53 13.85 0.31
C ARG A 214 -3.92 14.61 -0.84
N THR A 215 -2.69 14.24 -1.21
CA THR A 215 -2.00 14.72 -2.41
C THR A 215 -1.64 13.54 -3.28
N HIS A 216 -2.03 13.55 -4.54
CA HIS A 216 -1.61 12.59 -5.54
C HIS A 216 -0.49 13.22 -6.37
N LEU A 217 0.70 12.66 -6.30
CA LEU A 217 1.86 13.00 -7.12
C LEU A 217 2.06 11.93 -8.19
N ARG A 218 1.91 12.32 -9.45
CA ARG A 218 2.17 11.45 -10.59
C ARG A 218 3.45 11.82 -11.28
N ILE A 219 4.40 10.89 -11.32
CA ILE A 219 5.74 11.06 -11.89
C ILE A 219 5.84 10.24 -13.18
N GLN A 220 6.36 10.87 -14.24
CA GLN A 220 6.80 10.18 -15.44
C GLN A 220 8.28 9.81 -15.30
N PRO A 221 8.77 8.70 -15.88
CA PRO A 221 10.21 8.40 -15.86
C PRO A 221 11.06 9.58 -16.34
N GLN A 222 10.60 10.29 -17.36
CA GLN A 222 11.28 11.45 -17.95
C GLN A 222 11.39 12.67 -17.00
N ASP A 223 10.50 12.79 -16.01
CA ASP A 223 10.56 13.86 -15.02
C ASP A 223 11.81 13.77 -14.12
N ILE A 224 12.48 12.61 -14.12
CA ILE A 224 13.70 12.31 -13.35
C ILE A 224 14.83 11.75 -14.23
N ASP A 225 14.83 12.06 -15.52
CA ASP A 225 15.83 11.62 -16.51
C ASP A 225 15.98 10.09 -16.64
N GLU A 226 14.88 9.35 -16.41
CA GLU A 226 14.85 7.89 -16.49
C GLU A 226 13.98 7.40 -17.65
N THR A 227 14.26 6.18 -18.12
CA THR A 227 13.49 5.54 -19.20
C THR A 227 12.33 4.71 -18.70
N ALA A 228 12.45 4.14 -17.50
CA ALA A 228 11.42 3.31 -16.88
C ALA A 228 11.59 3.24 -15.35
N ILE A 229 10.46 3.15 -14.64
CA ILE A 229 10.39 2.96 -13.19
C ILE A 229 9.50 1.72 -12.91
N GLY A 230 8.22 1.76 -13.33
CA GLY A 230 7.24 0.69 -13.14
C GLY A 230 6.80 0.52 -11.68
N HIS A 231 6.07 -0.57 -11.41
CA HIS A 231 5.38 -0.77 -10.14
C HIS A 231 6.31 -0.95 -8.92
N PHE A 232 7.47 -1.56 -9.11
CA PHE A 232 8.33 -2.01 -8.00
C PHE A 232 9.56 -1.14 -7.78
N ALA A 233 10.14 -0.59 -8.85
CA ALA A 233 11.49 -0.08 -8.81
C ALA A 233 11.69 1.20 -8.00
N PHE A 234 10.63 1.90 -7.59
CA PHE A 234 10.75 3.04 -6.65
C PHE A 234 11.69 2.72 -5.47
N PHE A 235 11.65 1.49 -4.95
CA PHE A 235 12.44 1.05 -3.80
C PHE A 235 13.85 0.55 -4.16
N HIS A 236 14.25 0.60 -5.43
CA HIS A 236 15.61 0.29 -5.84
C HIS A 236 16.57 1.44 -5.51
N SER A 237 17.79 1.10 -5.07
CA SER A 237 18.81 2.09 -4.67
C SER A 237 19.20 3.08 -5.78
N ARG A 238 18.96 2.76 -7.06
CA ARG A 238 19.20 3.69 -8.16
C ARG A 238 18.36 4.98 -8.05
N PHE A 239 17.23 4.91 -7.35
CA PHE A 239 16.35 6.06 -7.13
C PHE A 239 16.58 6.77 -5.79
N GLN A 240 17.66 6.42 -5.09
CA GLN A 240 18.01 7.04 -3.81
C GLN A 240 18.23 8.56 -3.90
N GLY A 241 18.71 9.05 -5.03
CA GLY A 241 18.94 10.48 -5.25
C GLY A 241 17.75 11.26 -5.84
N SER A 242 16.76 10.56 -6.42
CA SER A 242 15.65 11.22 -7.15
C SER A 242 14.30 11.03 -6.47
N LEU A 243 13.86 9.78 -6.23
CA LEU A 243 12.52 9.50 -5.71
C LEU A 243 12.46 9.41 -4.18
N TRP A 244 13.50 8.87 -3.52
CA TRP A 244 13.47 8.68 -2.07
C TRP A 244 13.44 9.99 -1.27
N PRO A 245 14.12 11.09 -1.71
CA PRO A 245 14.01 12.38 -1.03
C PRO A 245 12.57 12.92 -0.95
N ILE A 246 11.74 12.62 -1.96
CA ILE A 246 10.33 13.05 -1.99
C ILE A 246 9.55 12.41 -0.82
N ALA A 247 9.72 11.09 -0.66
CA ALA A 247 9.09 10.36 0.44
C ALA A 247 9.65 10.81 1.80
N LEU A 248 10.98 10.98 1.91
CA LEU A 248 11.64 11.45 3.13
C LEU A 248 11.13 12.82 3.58
N GLN A 249 11.02 13.76 2.65
CA GLN A 249 10.53 15.10 2.95
C GLN A 249 9.08 15.05 3.46
N TRP A 250 8.20 14.32 2.76
CA TRP A 250 6.83 14.16 3.23
C TRP A 250 6.74 13.55 4.62
N LEU A 251 7.53 12.52 4.92
CA LEU A 251 7.57 11.89 6.25
C LEU A 251 8.03 12.85 7.34
N LYS A 252 8.93 13.79 7.03
CA LYS A 252 9.43 14.77 7.99
C LYS A 252 8.50 15.97 8.16
N GLU A 253 7.98 16.51 7.06
CA GLU A 253 7.36 17.83 7.00
C GLU A 253 5.85 17.77 6.69
N GLY A 254 5.37 16.68 6.07
CA GLY A 254 4.00 16.56 5.60
C GLY A 254 3.67 17.46 4.42
N GLU A 255 4.71 17.86 3.66
CA GLU A 255 4.62 18.78 2.51
C GLU A 255 5.63 18.37 1.43
N LEU A 256 5.33 18.72 0.18
CA LEU A 256 6.23 18.55 -0.96
C LEU A 256 7.06 19.80 -1.19
N ALA A 257 8.26 19.64 -1.76
CA ALA A 257 9.03 20.78 -2.29
C ALA A 257 8.27 21.47 -3.43
N VAL A 258 8.57 22.74 -3.65
CA VAL A 258 7.94 23.54 -4.71
C VAL A 258 8.29 23.00 -6.10
N ASP A 259 9.48 22.45 -6.25
CA ASP A 259 10.07 21.94 -7.50
C ASP A 259 10.03 20.41 -7.59
N VAL A 260 9.10 19.75 -6.87
CA VAL A 260 8.97 18.30 -6.95
C VAL A 260 8.68 17.85 -8.39
N PRO A 261 9.40 16.81 -8.90
CA PRO A 261 9.14 16.32 -10.25
C PRO A 261 7.75 15.71 -10.39
N GLY A 262 7.11 15.92 -11.54
CA GLY A 262 5.80 15.35 -11.85
C GLY A 262 4.63 16.32 -11.67
N ARG A 263 3.42 15.78 -11.56
CA ARG A 263 2.17 16.55 -11.44
C ARG A 263 1.45 16.22 -10.15
N THR A 264 0.96 17.23 -9.46
CA THR A 264 0.22 17.09 -8.21
C THR A 264 -1.25 17.43 -8.36
N VAL A 265 -2.10 16.66 -7.66
CA VAL A 265 -3.53 16.96 -7.44
C VAL A 265 -3.82 16.80 -5.96
N SER A 266 -4.46 17.78 -5.35
CA SER A 266 -4.75 17.78 -3.91
C SER A 266 -6.25 17.68 -3.64
N PHE A 267 -6.60 16.87 -2.63
CA PHE A 267 -7.95 16.65 -2.15
C PHE A 267 -8.01 17.04 -0.67
N LYS A 268 -8.79 18.04 -0.32
CA LYS A 268 -8.95 18.48 1.06
C LYS A 268 -9.77 17.47 1.87
N ALA A 269 -9.43 17.31 3.15
CA ALA A 269 -10.33 16.66 4.10
C ALA A 269 -11.62 17.48 4.22
N PRO A 270 -12.77 16.87 4.56
CA PRO A 270 -13.98 17.60 4.93
C PRO A 270 -13.67 18.54 6.12
N SER A 271 -14.19 19.75 6.06
CA SER A 271 -14.13 20.62 7.25
C SER A 271 -14.80 19.93 8.44
N PRO A 272 -14.23 19.99 9.65
CA PRO A 272 -14.92 19.49 10.84
C PRO A 272 -16.33 20.09 10.90
N GLN A 273 -17.36 19.24 10.97
CA GLN A 273 -18.70 19.74 11.24
C GLN A 273 -18.71 20.35 12.65
N PRO A 274 -19.29 21.52 12.85
CA PRO A 274 -19.46 22.06 14.19
C PRO A 274 -20.24 21.04 15.02
N SER A 275 -19.75 20.80 16.25
CA SER A 275 -20.39 19.89 17.20
C SER A 275 -21.87 20.26 17.33
N PRO A 276 -22.83 19.33 17.26
CA PRO A 276 -24.20 19.62 17.54
C PRO A 276 -24.32 19.89 19.04
N GLY A 277 -24.41 21.14 19.44
CA GLY A 277 -24.65 21.53 20.82
C GLY A 277 -23.80 22.68 21.32
N GLU A 278 -24.03 23.89 20.84
CA GLU A 278 -23.92 25.12 21.56
C GLU A 278 -24.88 26.10 20.86
N GLY A 279 -26.16 25.96 21.20
CA GLY A 279 -27.23 26.85 20.83
C GLY A 279 -28.19 26.92 21.97
#